data_39b6217b4a8f0825d0f5f8ec32f569d9
#
_entry.id   39b6217b4a8f0825d0f5f8ec32f569d9
#
_cell.length_a   1.000
_cell.length_b   1.000
_cell.length_c   1.000
_cell.angle_alpha   90.00
_cell.angle_beta   90.00
_cell.angle_gamma   90.00
#
_symmetry.space_group_name_H-M   'P 1'
#
loop_
_entity.id
_entity.type
_entity.pdbx_description
1 polymer ?
#
loop_
_entity_poly.entity_id
_entity_poly.type
_entity_poly.pdbx_seq_one_letter_code
_entity_poly.pdbx_strand_id
1 'polypeptide(L)'
;MMNISAIENYVSQLELTDIEGNKIPIGNGNKIWLSIFREATCPFCNIRVYEMTQKAEYFLKSDIRIVAIFKSSSSDTKKFIAQQPRPFQIVADPDASIYRGLSLRSSFSAKLKAILLQMPRLLQGLSLTGTRGLVTSNQLPADILLDGKAKVLKIYTAKDISDHIPFSEVDRFI
;
A
#
# COMPACT_ATOMS: atom_id res chain seq x y z
N MET A 1 -11.69 -7.86 -15.08
CA MET A 1 -11.60 -6.40 -14.85
C MET A 1 -12.24 -6.16 -13.50
N MET A 2 -11.57 -5.44 -12.58
CA MET A 2 -12.16 -5.12 -11.27
C MET A 2 -13.37 -4.21 -11.50
N ASN A 3 -14.53 -4.56 -10.92
CA ASN A 3 -15.74 -3.75 -11.03
C ASN A 3 -15.61 -2.55 -10.07
N ILE A 4 -15.55 -1.33 -10.62
CA ILE A 4 -15.38 -0.09 -9.85
C ILE A 4 -16.49 0.08 -8.81
N SER A 5 -17.75 -0.15 -9.19
CA SER A 5 -18.89 -0.04 -8.27
C SER A 5 -18.82 -1.03 -7.10
N ALA A 6 -18.30 -2.24 -7.34
CA ALA A 6 -18.10 -3.22 -6.27
C ALA A 6 -16.99 -2.78 -5.30
N ILE A 7 -15.91 -2.18 -5.83
CA ILE A 7 -14.84 -1.64 -5.02
C ILE A 7 -15.32 -0.42 -4.22
N GLU A 8 -16.06 0.50 -4.83
CA GLU A 8 -16.63 1.65 -4.13
C GLU A 8 -17.54 1.20 -2.97
N ASN A 9 -18.43 0.25 -3.23
CA ASN A 9 -19.30 -0.30 -2.18
C ASN A 9 -18.50 -0.96 -1.05
N TYR A 10 -17.48 -1.72 -1.38
CA TYR A 10 -16.61 -2.34 -0.37
C TYR A 10 -15.84 -1.29 0.45
N VAL A 11 -15.19 -0.34 -0.22
CA VAL A 11 -14.37 0.68 0.43
C VAL A 11 -15.21 1.62 1.30
N SER A 12 -16.43 1.97 0.88
CA SER A 12 -17.32 2.84 1.66
C SER A 12 -17.79 2.21 2.99
N GLN A 13 -17.72 0.88 3.09
CA GLN A 13 -18.09 0.11 4.29
C GLN A 13 -16.84 -0.33 5.10
N LEU A 14 -15.64 0.02 4.63
CA LEU A 14 -14.40 -0.47 5.21
C LEU A 14 -14.08 0.30 6.50
N GLU A 15 -14.04 -0.39 7.62
CA GLU A 15 -13.57 0.15 8.89
C GLU A 15 -12.08 -0.12 9.04
N LEU A 16 -11.27 0.92 8.95
CA LEU A 16 -9.83 0.82 9.12
C LEU A 16 -9.41 1.32 10.50
N THR A 17 -8.46 0.61 11.09
CA THR A 17 -7.77 1.01 12.32
C THR A 17 -6.27 0.91 12.06
N ASP A 18 -5.52 1.95 12.42
CA ASP A 18 -4.07 1.93 12.26
C ASP A 18 -3.40 1.05 13.33
N ILE A 19 -2.10 0.82 13.16
CA ILE A 19 -1.31 0.00 14.08
C ILE A 19 -1.17 0.60 15.48
N GLU A 20 -1.57 1.86 15.69
CA GLU A 20 -1.60 2.55 16.98
C GLU A 20 -3.00 2.52 17.62
N GLY A 21 -3.99 1.94 16.93
CA GLY A 21 -5.37 1.80 17.42
C GLY A 21 -6.30 2.96 17.06
N ASN A 22 -5.86 3.90 16.23
CA ASN A 22 -6.69 5.02 15.80
C ASN A 22 -7.59 4.62 14.62
N LYS A 23 -8.86 4.98 14.68
CA LYS A 23 -9.78 4.79 13.54
C LYS A 23 -9.42 5.73 12.39
N ILE A 24 -9.49 5.20 11.18
CA ILE A 24 -9.27 5.94 9.93
C ILE A 24 -10.62 6.13 9.25
N PRO A 25 -11.23 7.30 9.36
CA PRO A 25 -12.51 7.55 8.71
C PRO A 25 -12.33 7.70 7.20
N ILE A 26 -13.14 6.95 6.43
CA ILE A 26 -13.23 7.05 4.98
C ILE A 26 -14.50 7.86 4.64
N GLY A 27 -14.42 8.75 3.65
CA GLY A 27 -15.57 9.56 3.23
C GLY A 27 -15.90 10.73 4.15
N ASN A 28 -14.96 11.21 4.94
CA ASN A 28 -15.12 12.30 5.91
C ASN A 28 -14.65 13.68 5.40
N GLY A 29 -14.59 13.85 4.08
CA GLY A 29 -14.19 15.10 3.43
C GLY A 29 -12.76 15.11 2.89
N ASN A 30 -11.86 14.27 3.40
CA ASN A 30 -10.48 14.21 2.91
C ASN A 30 -10.34 13.23 1.74
N LYS A 31 -9.51 13.57 0.76
CA LYS A 31 -9.04 12.61 -0.24
C LYS A 31 -8.13 11.58 0.41
N ILE A 32 -8.25 10.32 -0.01
CA ILE A 32 -7.42 9.22 0.55
C ILE A 32 -6.71 8.50 -0.56
N TRP A 33 -5.42 8.29 -0.37
CA TRP A 33 -4.63 7.35 -1.14
C TRP A 33 -4.44 6.07 -0.32
N LEU A 34 -5.22 5.02 -0.62
CA LEU A 34 -5.02 3.67 -0.10
C LEU A 34 -3.90 3.01 -0.90
N SER A 35 -2.72 2.87 -0.31
CA SER A 35 -1.60 2.13 -0.90
C SER A 35 -1.53 0.75 -0.27
N ILE A 36 -1.90 -0.27 -1.05
CA ILE A 36 -2.03 -1.65 -0.59
C ILE A 36 -0.77 -2.40 -0.98
N PHE A 37 0.06 -2.61 0.01
CA PHE A 37 1.36 -3.25 -0.11
C PHE A 37 1.23 -4.77 -0.04
N ARG A 38 2.34 -5.43 0.00
CA ARG A 38 2.51 -6.85 0.29
C ARG A 38 2.84 -7.03 1.78
N GLU A 39 3.68 -7.99 2.12
CA GLU A 39 4.14 -8.18 3.49
C GLU A 39 5.09 -7.05 3.93
N ALA A 40 5.10 -6.74 5.22
CA ALA A 40 5.99 -5.74 5.83
C ALA A 40 7.49 -6.06 5.62
N THR A 41 7.83 -7.34 5.44
CA THR A 41 9.20 -7.79 5.13
C THR A 41 9.57 -7.64 3.65
N CYS A 42 8.65 -7.23 2.77
CA CYS A 42 8.91 -7.10 1.34
C CYS A 42 9.94 -5.99 1.06
N PRO A 43 11.08 -6.29 0.41
CA PRO A 43 12.13 -5.31 0.12
C PRO A 43 11.63 -4.13 -0.71
N PHE A 44 10.89 -4.40 -1.78
CA PHE A 44 10.32 -3.35 -2.66
C PHE A 44 9.30 -2.46 -1.93
N CYS A 45 8.49 -3.06 -1.04
CA CYS A 45 7.54 -2.32 -0.22
C CYS A 45 8.24 -1.35 0.73
N ASN A 46 9.34 -1.77 1.36
CA ASN A 46 10.13 -0.92 2.24
C ASN A 46 10.75 0.28 1.52
N ILE A 47 11.28 0.07 0.30
CA ILE A 47 11.77 1.17 -0.54
C ILE A 47 10.63 2.13 -0.87
N ARG A 48 9.48 1.62 -1.29
CA ARG A 48 8.33 2.47 -1.63
C ARG A 48 7.82 3.27 -0.43
N VAL A 49 7.77 2.66 0.75
CA VAL A 49 7.44 3.36 2.01
C VAL A 49 8.42 4.50 2.28
N TYR A 50 9.71 4.28 2.08
CA TYR A 50 10.70 5.33 2.21
C TYR A 50 10.45 6.48 1.22
N GLU A 51 10.24 6.18 -0.07
CA GLU A 51 9.91 7.17 -1.10
C GLU A 51 8.64 7.96 -0.74
N MET A 52 7.60 7.29 -0.26
CA MET A 52 6.34 7.92 0.19
C MET A 52 6.57 8.82 1.41
N THR A 53 7.41 8.41 2.35
CA THR A 53 7.75 9.20 3.54
C THR A 53 8.34 10.55 3.15
N GLN A 54 9.21 10.59 2.14
CA GLN A 54 9.83 11.82 1.64
C GLN A 54 8.82 12.80 0.98
N LYS A 55 7.68 12.28 0.51
CA LYS A 55 6.65 13.06 -0.18
C LYS A 55 5.35 13.26 0.63
N ALA A 56 5.26 12.64 1.80
CA ALA A 56 4.01 12.59 2.56
C ALA A 56 3.52 13.99 2.98
N GLU A 57 4.42 14.87 3.38
CA GLU A 57 4.07 16.25 3.76
C GLU A 57 3.48 17.03 2.56
N TYR A 58 4.03 16.83 1.37
CA TYR A 58 3.52 17.44 0.14
C TYR A 58 2.08 16.99 -0.14
N PHE A 59 1.80 15.68 -0.08
CA PHE A 59 0.45 15.16 -0.27
C PHE A 59 -0.53 15.60 0.81
N LEU A 60 -0.07 15.63 2.07
CA LEU A 60 -0.90 16.10 3.18
C LEU A 60 -1.29 17.59 3.02
N LYS A 61 -0.36 18.44 2.58
CA LYS A 61 -0.65 19.87 2.27
C LYS A 61 -1.60 20.01 1.09
N SER A 62 -1.68 19.00 0.23
CA SER A 62 -2.60 18.93 -0.92
C SER A 62 -3.91 18.21 -0.60
N ASP A 63 -4.23 18.04 0.68
CA ASP A 63 -5.44 17.38 1.19
C ASP A 63 -5.56 15.90 0.78
N ILE A 64 -4.44 15.23 0.55
CA ILE A 64 -4.39 13.79 0.30
C ILE A 64 -3.79 13.08 1.51
N ARG A 65 -4.60 12.28 2.21
CA ARG A 65 -4.13 11.40 3.28
C ARG A 65 -3.67 10.08 2.71
N ILE A 66 -2.49 9.65 3.12
CA ILE A 66 -1.94 8.35 2.74
C ILE A 66 -2.31 7.32 3.82
N VAL A 67 -2.82 6.18 3.38
CA VAL A 67 -3.07 5.00 4.22
C VAL A 67 -2.35 3.80 3.60
N ALA A 68 -1.32 3.31 4.27
CA ALA A 68 -0.52 2.18 3.82
C ALA A 68 -1.03 0.89 4.48
N ILE A 69 -1.45 -0.11 3.70
CA ILE A 69 -2.02 -1.37 4.19
C ILE A 69 -1.06 -2.51 3.91
N PHE A 70 -0.73 -3.31 4.95
CA PHE A 70 0.21 -4.43 4.85
C PHE A 70 -0.44 -5.75 5.22
N LYS A 71 -0.19 -6.78 4.39
CA LYS A 71 -0.54 -8.17 4.68
C LYS A 71 0.43 -8.78 5.70
N SER A 72 0.40 -8.26 6.92
CA SER A 72 1.28 -8.67 8.01
C SER A 72 0.62 -8.41 9.35
N SER A 73 1.11 -9.06 10.39
CA SER A 73 0.73 -8.75 11.76
C SER A 73 1.12 -7.32 12.16
N SER A 74 0.44 -6.75 13.15
CA SER A 74 0.82 -5.44 13.71
C SER A 74 2.26 -5.45 14.23
N SER A 75 2.72 -6.54 14.84
CA SER A 75 4.08 -6.68 15.36
C SER A 75 5.13 -6.63 14.23
N ASP A 76 4.91 -7.38 13.14
CA ASP A 76 5.83 -7.33 12.00
C ASP A 76 5.78 -5.97 11.29
N THR A 77 4.60 -5.38 11.16
CA THR A 77 4.44 -4.07 10.55
C THR A 77 5.17 -2.99 11.36
N LYS A 78 5.06 -3.01 12.68
CA LYS A 78 5.84 -2.12 13.56
C LYS A 78 7.34 -2.36 13.42
N LYS A 79 7.76 -3.61 13.39
CA LYS A 79 9.18 -4.00 13.32
C LYS A 79 9.85 -3.60 12.00
N PHE A 80 9.19 -3.73 10.85
CA PHE A 80 9.82 -3.55 9.54
C PHE A 80 9.47 -2.23 8.86
N ILE A 81 8.30 -1.67 9.14
CA ILE A 81 7.78 -0.47 8.46
C ILE A 81 7.79 0.75 9.39
N ALA A 82 7.36 0.59 10.62
CA ALA A 82 7.15 1.68 11.58
C ALA A 82 8.21 1.73 12.69
N GLN A 83 9.46 1.34 12.41
CA GLN A 83 10.58 1.52 13.36
C GLN A 83 10.80 2.99 13.74
N GLN A 84 10.42 3.89 12.85
CA GLN A 84 10.35 5.33 13.09
C GLN A 84 8.94 5.80 12.78
N PRO A 85 8.44 6.86 13.46
CA PRO A 85 7.13 7.44 13.12
C PRO A 85 7.03 7.78 11.64
N ARG A 86 5.95 7.40 11.01
CA ARG A 86 5.66 7.71 9.61
C ARG A 86 4.64 8.86 9.55
N PRO A 87 4.77 9.79 8.61
CA PRO A 87 3.83 10.91 8.46
C PRO A 87 2.52 10.51 7.77
N PHE A 88 2.13 9.23 7.86
CA PHE A 88 0.91 8.67 7.32
C PHE A 88 0.47 7.43 8.10
N GLN A 89 -0.79 7.07 7.93
CA GLN A 89 -1.40 5.96 8.67
C GLN A 89 -1.01 4.61 8.09
N ILE A 90 -0.79 3.64 8.97
CA ILE A 90 -0.36 2.28 8.61
C ILE A 90 -1.36 1.28 9.18
N VAL A 91 -1.86 0.38 8.35
CA VAL A 91 -2.84 -0.65 8.70
C VAL A 91 -2.22 -2.03 8.53
N ALA A 92 -2.41 -2.89 9.51
CA ALA A 92 -2.05 -4.31 9.46
C ALA A 92 -3.29 -5.14 9.10
N ASP A 93 -3.20 -5.98 8.06
CA ASP A 93 -4.24 -6.91 7.60
C ASP A 93 -3.67 -8.35 7.52
N PRO A 94 -3.38 -8.99 8.67
CA PRO A 94 -2.73 -10.31 8.70
C PRO A 94 -3.54 -11.40 8.00
N ASP A 95 -4.85 -11.30 8.06
CA ASP A 95 -5.77 -12.25 7.45
C ASP A 95 -6.04 -11.98 5.98
N ALA A 96 -5.46 -10.94 5.42
CA ALA A 96 -5.69 -10.50 4.04
C ALA A 96 -7.18 -10.29 3.70
N SER A 97 -7.97 -9.81 4.65
CA SER A 97 -9.41 -9.56 4.49
C SER A 97 -9.66 -8.45 3.47
N ILE A 98 -8.88 -7.37 3.54
CA ILE A 98 -8.94 -6.25 2.60
C ILE A 98 -8.52 -6.71 1.19
N TYR A 99 -7.48 -7.54 1.09
CA TYR A 99 -7.00 -8.08 -0.20
C TYR A 99 -8.05 -8.96 -0.86
N ARG A 100 -8.77 -9.79 -0.08
CA ARG A 100 -9.88 -10.61 -0.62
C ARG A 100 -11.07 -9.74 -1.02
N GLY A 101 -11.46 -8.79 -0.18
CA GLY A 101 -12.57 -7.89 -0.46
C GLY A 101 -12.36 -7.05 -1.73
N LEU A 102 -11.12 -6.65 -1.99
CA LEU A 102 -10.73 -5.94 -3.20
C LEU A 102 -10.40 -6.88 -4.38
N SER A 103 -10.47 -8.19 -4.20
CA SER A 103 -10.13 -9.19 -5.24
C SER A 103 -8.75 -8.97 -5.87
N LEU A 104 -7.75 -8.64 -5.05
CA LEU A 104 -6.40 -8.33 -5.53
C LEU A 104 -5.71 -9.56 -6.12
N ARG A 105 -4.96 -9.33 -7.20
CA ARG A 105 -4.30 -10.38 -7.98
C ARG A 105 -3.04 -10.89 -7.30
N SER A 106 -2.74 -12.16 -7.51
CA SER A 106 -1.46 -12.80 -7.20
C SER A 106 -0.82 -13.34 -8.48
N SER A 107 0.51 -13.22 -8.61
CA SER A 107 1.23 -13.72 -9.78
C SER A 107 2.65 -14.14 -9.45
N PHE A 108 2.95 -15.43 -9.63
CA PHE A 108 4.31 -15.96 -9.45
C PHE A 108 5.26 -15.46 -10.55
N SER A 109 4.81 -15.44 -11.81
CA SER A 109 5.61 -14.96 -12.94
C SER A 109 5.99 -13.48 -12.79
N ALA A 110 5.06 -12.65 -12.32
CA ALA A 110 5.31 -11.23 -12.04
C ALA A 110 6.33 -11.06 -10.89
N LYS A 111 6.29 -11.92 -9.87
CA LYS A 111 7.29 -11.93 -8.81
C LYS A 111 8.68 -12.27 -9.34
N LEU A 112 8.80 -13.35 -10.13
CA LEU A 112 10.07 -13.76 -10.70
C LEU A 112 10.66 -12.69 -11.63
N LYS A 113 9.80 -12.10 -12.48
CA LYS A 113 10.20 -11.00 -13.37
C LYS A 113 10.77 -9.82 -12.60
N ALA A 114 10.10 -9.36 -11.54
CA ALA A 114 10.58 -8.25 -10.72
C ALA A 114 11.94 -8.56 -10.05
N ILE A 115 12.12 -9.76 -9.52
CA ILE A 115 13.38 -10.20 -8.92
C ILE A 115 14.52 -10.13 -9.94
N LEU A 116 14.30 -10.59 -11.17
CA LEU A 116 15.32 -10.60 -12.21
C LEU A 116 15.63 -9.20 -12.76
N LEU A 117 14.60 -8.39 -13.01
CA LEU A 117 14.77 -7.08 -13.65
C LEU A 117 15.12 -5.96 -12.67
N GLN A 118 14.79 -6.12 -11.38
CA GLN A 118 14.98 -5.10 -10.35
C GLN A 118 16.00 -5.53 -9.28
N MET A 119 16.99 -6.33 -9.66
CA MET A 119 18.02 -6.86 -8.75
C MET A 119 18.70 -5.76 -7.88
N PRO A 120 19.10 -4.60 -8.43
CA PRO A 120 19.69 -3.54 -7.59
C PRO A 120 18.73 -3.03 -6.51
N ARG A 121 17.46 -2.81 -6.85
CA ARG A 121 16.43 -2.41 -5.87
C ARG A 121 16.14 -3.53 -4.86
N LEU A 122 16.16 -4.78 -5.29
CA LEU A 122 16.01 -5.92 -4.38
C LEU A 122 17.13 -5.93 -3.33
N LEU A 123 18.40 -5.79 -3.74
CA LEU A 123 19.54 -5.76 -2.83
C LEU A 123 19.46 -4.58 -1.85
N GLN A 124 19.09 -3.40 -2.33
CA GLN A 124 18.86 -2.23 -1.48
C GLN A 124 17.74 -2.51 -0.46
N GLY A 125 16.63 -3.11 -0.87
CA GLY A 125 15.53 -3.44 0.04
C GLY A 125 15.90 -4.53 1.04
N LEU A 126 16.71 -5.53 0.64
CA LEU A 126 17.19 -6.58 1.53
C LEU A 126 18.10 -6.03 2.63
N SER A 127 18.84 -4.94 2.39
CA SER A 127 19.60 -4.27 3.46
C SER A 127 18.71 -3.72 4.57
N LEU A 128 17.45 -3.44 4.28
CA LEU A 128 16.44 -2.95 5.24
C LEU A 128 15.68 -4.08 5.94
N THR A 129 15.45 -5.20 5.26
CA THR A 129 14.55 -6.28 5.73
C THR A 129 15.27 -7.57 6.09
N GLY A 130 16.55 -7.70 5.74
CA GLY A 130 17.34 -8.92 5.88
C GLY A 130 16.79 -10.07 5.01
N THR A 131 17.22 -11.29 5.29
CA THR A 131 16.84 -12.49 4.52
C THR A 131 15.35 -12.82 4.56
N ARG A 132 14.61 -12.33 5.55
CA ARG A 132 13.14 -12.49 5.63
C ARG A 132 12.43 -11.88 4.42
N GLY A 133 13.01 -10.86 3.79
CA GLY A 133 12.48 -10.24 2.58
C GLY A 133 12.41 -11.16 1.36
N LEU A 134 13.12 -12.29 1.37
CA LEU A 134 13.09 -13.29 0.28
C LEU A 134 11.82 -14.17 0.35
N VAL A 135 11.27 -14.38 1.55
CA VAL A 135 10.10 -15.22 1.79
C VAL A 135 8.84 -14.37 1.85
N THR A 136 8.28 -14.05 0.71
CA THR A 136 7.06 -13.24 0.59
C THR A 136 6.07 -13.92 -0.38
N SER A 137 4.78 -13.60 -0.24
CA SER A 137 3.73 -14.15 -1.11
C SER A 137 3.86 -13.64 -2.56
N ASN A 138 3.01 -14.17 -3.45
CA ASN A 138 2.91 -13.72 -4.84
C ASN A 138 1.86 -12.61 -5.03
N GLN A 139 1.38 -12.03 -3.93
CA GLN A 139 0.42 -10.93 -3.95
C GLN A 139 1.00 -9.74 -4.72
N LEU A 140 0.20 -9.13 -5.58
CA LEU A 140 0.56 -7.88 -6.25
C LEU A 140 0.05 -6.69 -5.43
N PRO A 141 0.82 -5.59 -5.37
CA PRO A 141 0.34 -4.36 -4.76
C PRO A 141 -0.75 -3.70 -5.61
N ALA A 142 -1.48 -2.79 -4.99
CA ALA A 142 -2.47 -1.95 -5.67
C ALA A 142 -2.56 -0.60 -4.97
N ASP A 143 -3.01 0.42 -5.70
CA ASP A 143 -3.26 1.74 -5.16
C ASP A 143 -4.68 2.19 -5.55
N ILE A 144 -5.42 2.75 -4.61
CA ILE A 144 -6.78 3.28 -4.83
C ILE A 144 -6.80 4.73 -4.35
N LEU A 145 -7.21 5.63 -5.22
CA LEU A 145 -7.43 7.03 -4.88
C LEU A 145 -8.93 7.27 -4.70
N LEU A 146 -9.28 7.85 -3.56
CA LEU A 146 -10.65 8.17 -3.17
C LEU A 146 -10.82 9.68 -3.01
N ASP A 147 -12.00 10.18 -3.37
CA ASP A 147 -12.40 11.54 -3.01
C ASP A 147 -12.89 11.61 -1.56
N GLY A 148 -13.24 12.83 -1.11
CA GLY A 148 -13.72 13.08 0.24
C GLY A 148 -15.05 12.41 0.59
N LYS A 149 -15.75 11.79 -0.36
CA LYS A 149 -16.99 11.03 -0.19
C LYS A 149 -16.81 9.52 -0.36
N ALA A 150 -15.58 9.05 -0.35
CA ALA A 150 -15.20 7.64 -0.60
C ALA A 150 -15.47 7.14 -2.03
N LYS A 151 -15.70 8.04 -2.99
CA LYS A 151 -15.83 7.66 -4.40
C LYS A 151 -14.47 7.32 -4.97
N VAL A 152 -14.38 6.25 -5.74
CA VAL A 152 -13.14 5.84 -6.40
C VAL A 152 -12.82 6.77 -7.57
N LEU A 153 -11.70 7.49 -7.45
CA LEU A 153 -11.17 8.35 -8.50
C LEU A 153 -10.25 7.55 -9.44
N LYS A 154 -9.46 6.64 -8.87
CA LYS A 154 -8.55 5.80 -9.63
C LYS A 154 -8.23 4.51 -8.90
N ILE A 155 -8.05 3.45 -9.69
CA ILE A 155 -7.48 2.18 -9.25
C ILE A 155 -6.25 1.92 -10.09
N TYR A 156 -5.13 1.69 -9.44
CA TYR A 156 -3.89 1.25 -10.06
C TYR A 156 -3.59 -0.18 -9.62
N THR A 157 -3.49 -1.09 -10.57
CA THR A 157 -3.12 -2.48 -10.33
C THR A 157 -1.70 -2.72 -10.81
N ALA A 158 -0.84 -3.17 -9.92
CA ALA A 158 0.56 -3.42 -10.23
C ALA A 158 0.74 -4.50 -11.30
N LYS A 159 1.73 -4.31 -12.16
CA LYS A 159 2.17 -5.27 -13.19
C LYS A 159 3.08 -6.34 -12.62
N ASP A 160 3.81 -5.99 -11.55
CA ASP A 160 4.70 -6.90 -10.82
C ASP A 160 4.82 -6.45 -9.34
N ILE A 161 5.63 -7.16 -8.56
CA ILE A 161 5.72 -6.92 -7.12
C ILE A 161 6.52 -5.66 -6.72
N SER A 162 7.18 -5.01 -7.65
CA SER A 162 7.92 -3.75 -7.45
C SER A 162 7.18 -2.53 -7.99
N ASP A 163 6.05 -2.77 -8.66
CA ASP A 163 5.29 -1.74 -9.35
C ASP A 163 4.26 -1.09 -8.40
N HIS A 164 4.23 0.22 -8.41
CA HIS A 164 3.29 1.06 -7.66
C HIS A 164 2.85 2.24 -8.51
N ILE A 165 1.74 2.86 -8.16
CA ILE A 165 1.26 4.07 -8.85
C ILE A 165 2.40 5.12 -8.89
N PRO A 166 2.74 5.68 -10.06
CA PRO A 166 3.69 6.79 -10.13
C PRO A 166 3.19 8.01 -9.32
N PHE A 167 4.08 8.68 -8.62
CA PHE A 167 3.71 9.90 -7.87
C PHE A 167 3.07 10.95 -8.78
N SER A 168 3.58 11.11 -10.01
CA SER A 168 3.00 12.02 -11.02
C SER A 168 1.57 11.70 -11.39
N GLU A 169 1.12 10.46 -11.19
CA GLU A 169 -0.28 10.11 -11.39
C GLU A 169 -1.13 10.48 -10.16
N VAL A 170 -0.57 10.39 -8.95
CA VAL A 170 -1.24 10.89 -7.74
C VAL A 170 -1.36 12.41 -7.76
N ASP A 171 -0.35 13.11 -8.27
CA ASP A 171 -0.34 14.59 -8.42
C ASP A 171 -1.51 15.12 -9.27
N ARG A 172 -2.09 14.31 -10.16
CA ARG A 172 -3.25 14.70 -10.98
C ARG A 172 -4.56 14.82 -10.18
N PHE A 173 -4.55 14.42 -8.92
CA PHE A 173 -5.71 14.47 -8.02
C PHE A 173 -5.58 15.54 -6.93
N ILE A 174 -4.54 16.36 -7.01
CA ILE A 174 -4.32 17.53 -6.15
C ILE A 174 -5.26 18.69 -6.50
#